data_d06e6fb0d2d7c3e830c40ad9c81d352b
#
_entry.id   d06e6fb0d2d7c3e830c40ad9c81d352b
#
_cell.length_a   1.000
_cell.length_b   1.000
_cell.length_c   1.000
_cell.angle_alpha   90.00
_cell.angle_beta   90.00
_cell.angle_gamma   90.00
#
_symmetry.space_group_name_H-M   'P 1'
#
loop_
_entity.id
_entity.type
_entity.pdbx_description
1 polymer ?
#
loop_
_entity_poly.entity_id
_entity_poly.type
_entity_poly.pdbx_seq_one_letter_code
_entity_poly.pdbx_strand_id
1 'polypeptide(L)'
;MQKNKQMQKNKKRNVKNVRSVIRQTLTGYTGLSLGILLAVAGAIVTALLPPWILGSIVDTITAGNTVPVALVILYFAFTVLTGLTESLREGLLTVFGQKITHALRSSMMEKYTNLTAGELTKQEPGTIVSRFVGDVDTVENLFTSGIISMFADACKIISILVVIWLKNRGLAIVLLVLLPFLYWFTRTVQKNMLKAQIENRHAVGRASGHVPETLHNIRTIHTLGKERYMEQRYDEYIAESYRAVDRTNFYDAIYSPVILILNAVVVAVVMLFSAFGNAKVLTLFGMSAGTAVAVINYISQIFTPVESLGMEIQTIQSAIAGVHRINEFYALEELPERVRNLETPATTEEETPFVELQNVTFAYEDDSRKILHHLSFKVYPGEQVTLSGRTGAGKSTVFKLLLGLYQPGEGKVLIQGRDAFQIPEKEKRSLYGYVEQTFHRVPGTVKDQITLYDD
;
A
#
# COMPACT_ATOMS: atom_id res chain seq x y z
N MET A 1 -5.67 15.28 37.98
CA MET A 1 -4.79 14.27 37.37
C MET A 1 -5.53 12.99 36.96
N GLN A 2 -6.48 12.45 37.70
CA GLN A 2 -7.24 11.25 37.34
C GLN A 2 -8.19 11.43 36.11
N LYS A 3 -8.83 12.62 35.97
CA LYS A 3 -9.70 12.94 34.83
C LYS A 3 -8.95 12.96 33.48
N ASN A 4 -7.71 13.45 33.47
CA ASN A 4 -6.85 13.44 32.26
C ASN A 4 -6.36 12.02 31.88
N LYS A 5 -6.13 11.14 32.85
CA LYS A 5 -5.80 9.72 32.59
C LYS A 5 -7.00 8.94 32.06
N GLN A 6 -8.21 9.27 32.50
CA GLN A 6 -9.44 8.67 31.99
C GLN A 6 -9.80 9.17 30.59
N MET A 7 -9.59 10.46 30.28
CA MET A 7 -9.71 11.00 28.91
C MET A 7 -8.68 10.38 27.95
N GLN A 8 -7.43 10.23 28.37
CA GLN A 8 -6.41 9.54 27.58
C GLN A 8 -6.70 8.03 27.40
N LYS A 9 -7.32 7.38 28.39
CA LYS A 9 -7.71 5.98 28.31
C LYS A 9 -8.93 5.76 27.41
N ASN A 10 -9.89 6.70 27.37
CA ASN A 10 -11.02 6.69 26.43
C ASN A 10 -10.61 7.10 25.01
N LYS A 11 -9.63 8.02 24.84
CA LYS A 11 -9.04 8.35 23.53
C LYS A 11 -8.32 7.14 22.87
N LYS A 12 -7.81 6.19 23.68
CA LYS A 12 -7.18 4.95 23.15
C LYS A 12 -8.17 3.88 22.68
N ARG A 13 -9.47 4.05 22.85
CA ARG A 13 -10.43 2.94 22.73
C ARG A 13 -11.03 2.74 21.34
N ASN A 14 -10.87 3.67 20.38
CA ASN A 14 -11.48 3.50 19.05
C ASN A 14 -10.72 4.14 17.88
N VAL A 15 -9.40 4.28 17.93
CA VAL A 15 -8.66 4.67 16.73
C VAL A 15 -8.64 3.47 15.80
N LYS A 16 -9.44 3.51 14.73
CA LYS A 16 -9.30 2.56 13.62
C LYS A 16 -7.84 2.59 13.16
N ASN A 17 -7.27 1.45 12.88
CA ASN A 17 -5.93 1.33 12.32
C ASN A 17 -5.95 0.24 11.23
N VAL A 18 -4.94 0.23 10.37
CA VAL A 18 -4.82 -0.74 9.27
C VAL A 18 -4.99 -2.17 9.78
N ARG A 19 -4.38 -2.51 10.93
CA ARG A 19 -4.48 -3.86 11.52
C ARG A 19 -5.92 -4.25 11.88
N SER A 20 -6.70 -3.30 12.41
CA SER A 20 -8.11 -3.57 12.78
C SER A 20 -8.97 -3.80 11.54
N VAL A 21 -8.77 -3.03 10.48
CA VAL A 21 -9.48 -3.18 9.20
C VAL A 21 -9.14 -4.52 8.55
N ILE A 22 -7.86 -4.87 8.47
CA ILE A 22 -7.41 -6.17 7.93
C ILE A 22 -7.99 -7.33 8.74
N ARG A 23 -7.92 -7.26 10.07
CA ARG A 23 -8.49 -8.31 10.94
C ARG A 23 -9.99 -8.48 10.70
N GLN A 24 -10.73 -7.40 10.58
CA GLN A 24 -12.17 -7.44 10.29
C GLN A 24 -12.45 -8.05 8.92
N THR A 25 -11.65 -7.74 7.91
CA THR A 25 -11.75 -8.33 6.57
C THR A 25 -11.45 -9.83 6.61
N LEU A 26 -10.38 -10.26 7.30
CA LEU A 26 -10.05 -11.67 7.47
C LEU A 26 -11.16 -12.47 8.15
N THR A 27 -11.73 -11.93 9.22
CA THR A 27 -12.84 -12.59 9.94
C THR A 27 -14.16 -12.56 9.18
N GLY A 28 -14.37 -11.55 8.32
CA GLY A 28 -15.55 -11.45 7.48
C GLY A 28 -15.54 -12.41 6.27
N TYR A 29 -14.37 -12.81 5.81
CA TYR A 29 -14.18 -13.68 4.63
C TYR A 29 -13.42 -14.97 4.97
N THR A 30 -13.83 -15.66 6.02
CA THR A 30 -13.17 -16.89 6.51
C THR A 30 -13.07 -17.99 5.45
N GLY A 31 -14.12 -18.16 4.61
CA GLY A 31 -14.10 -19.14 3.52
C GLY A 31 -13.02 -18.84 2.47
N LEU A 32 -12.80 -17.57 2.13
CA LEU A 32 -11.75 -17.15 1.21
C LEU A 32 -10.36 -17.38 1.82
N SER A 33 -10.17 -17.07 3.10
CA SER A 33 -8.90 -17.28 3.80
C SER A 33 -8.55 -18.77 3.89
N LEU A 34 -9.52 -19.64 4.16
CA LEU A 34 -9.34 -21.08 4.15
C LEU A 34 -9.04 -21.59 2.72
N GLY A 35 -9.76 -21.06 1.71
CA GLY A 35 -9.52 -21.38 0.31
C GLY A 35 -8.09 -21.07 -0.15
N ILE A 36 -7.55 -19.93 0.27
CA ILE A 36 -6.14 -19.55 0.00
C ILE A 36 -5.17 -20.56 0.62
N LEU A 37 -5.36 -20.93 1.90
CA LEU A 37 -4.50 -21.91 2.56
C LEU A 37 -4.53 -23.26 1.85
N LEU A 38 -5.71 -23.73 1.44
CA LEU A 38 -5.85 -24.97 0.69
C LEU A 38 -5.24 -24.88 -0.71
N ALA A 39 -5.39 -23.75 -1.40
CA ALA A 39 -4.79 -23.53 -2.71
C ALA A 39 -3.26 -23.48 -2.64
N VAL A 40 -2.69 -22.81 -1.64
CA VAL A 40 -1.23 -22.79 -1.40
C VAL A 40 -0.71 -24.20 -1.12
N ALA A 41 -1.35 -24.94 -0.21
CA ALA A 41 -0.95 -26.32 0.07
C ALA A 41 -1.10 -27.23 -1.15
N GLY A 42 -2.20 -27.08 -1.90
CA GLY A 42 -2.43 -27.83 -3.13
C GLY A 42 -1.37 -27.52 -4.21
N ALA A 43 -1.04 -26.27 -4.44
CA ALA A 43 -0.02 -25.87 -5.40
C ALA A 43 1.37 -26.44 -5.05
N ILE A 44 1.75 -26.45 -3.77
CA ILE A 44 3.02 -27.03 -3.32
C ILE A 44 3.04 -28.56 -3.57
N VAL A 45 1.98 -29.26 -3.16
CA VAL A 45 1.91 -30.73 -3.31
C VAL A 45 1.89 -31.13 -4.79
N THR A 46 1.08 -30.46 -5.60
CA THR A 46 0.97 -30.80 -7.04
C THR A 46 2.26 -30.49 -7.79
N ALA A 47 3.02 -29.45 -7.42
CA ALA A 47 4.30 -29.11 -8.05
C ALA A 47 5.39 -30.18 -7.83
N LEU A 48 5.29 -31.03 -6.78
CA LEU A 48 6.26 -32.08 -6.50
C LEU A 48 6.03 -33.34 -7.34
N LEU A 49 4.83 -33.55 -7.89
CA LEU A 49 4.46 -34.81 -8.55
C LEU A 49 5.02 -34.96 -9.98
N PRO A 50 4.99 -33.93 -10.86
CA PRO A 50 5.49 -34.07 -12.23
C PRO A 50 6.96 -34.50 -12.33
N PRO A 51 7.93 -33.89 -11.58
CA PRO A 51 9.31 -34.34 -11.63
C PRO A 51 9.50 -35.78 -11.15
N TRP A 52 8.71 -36.22 -10.18
CA TRP A 52 8.76 -37.60 -9.68
C TRP A 52 8.28 -38.61 -10.74
N ILE A 53 7.17 -38.32 -11.40
CA ILE A 53 6.62 -39.18 -12.47
C ILE A 53 7.56 -39.19 -13.66
N LEU A 54 8.11 -38.04 -14.05
CA LEU A 54 9.10 -37.94 -15.14
C LEU A 54 10.32 -38.82 -14.84
N GLY A 55 10.82 -38.80 -13.59
CA GLY A 55 11.90 -39.71 -13.17
C GLY A 55 11.53 -41.16 -13.36
N SER A 56 10.32 -41.58 -12.97
CA SER A 56 9.84 -42.94 -13.16
C SER A 56 9.73 -43.38 -14.62
N ILE A 57 9.33 -42.45 -15.52
CA ILE A 57 9.30 -42.68 -16.96
C ILE A 57 10.71 -42.94 -17.50
N VAL A 58 11.68 -42.07 -17.12
CA VAL A 58 13.07 -42.21 -17.57
C VAL A 58 13.70 -43.49 -17.04
N ASP A 59 13.43 -43.91 -15.80
CA ASP A 59 13.92 -45.18 -15.25
C ASP A 59 13.33 -46.40 -16.04
N THR A 60 12.07 -46.34 -16.44
CA THR A 60 11.45 -47.36 -17.24
C THR A 60 12.11 -47.49 -18.61
N ILE A 61 12.42 -46.35 -19.28
CA ILE A 61 13.10 -46.31 -20.58
C ILE A 61 14.52 -46.87 -20.46
N THR A 62 15.27 -46.46 -19.43
CA THR A 62 16.67 -46.92 -19.26
C THR A 62 16.78 -48.38 -18.88
N ALA A 63 15.73 -48.93 -18.26
CA ALA A 63 15.62 -50.37 -18.01
C ALA A 63 15.27 -51.21 -19.28
N GLY A 64 15.10 -50.56 -20.45
CA GLY A 64 14.71 -51.20 -21.68
C GLY A 64 13.23 -51.67 -21.76
N ASN A 65 12.40 -51.19 -20.86
CA ASN A 65 11.00 -51.55 -20.75
C ASN A 65 10.14 -50.52 -21.56
N THR A 66 9.00 -51.00 -22.02
CA THR A 66 8.00 -50.10 -22.68
C THR A 66 7.33 -49.25 -21.63
N VAL A 67 7.27 -47.94 -21.89
CA VAL A 67 6.62 -46.99 -20.98
C VAL A 67 5.10 -47.21 -21.00
N PRO A 68 4.47 -47.50 -19.83
CA PRO A 68 3.01 -47.56 -19.77
C PRO A 68 2.39 -46.24 -20.15
N VAL A 69 1.45 -46.24 -21.09
CA VAL A 69 0.73 -45.02 -21.52
C VAL A 69 0.07 -44.28 -20.33
N ALA A 70 -0.33 -45.06 -19.34
CA ALA A 70 -0.88 -44.50 -18.08
C ALA A 70 0.08 -43.54 -17.39
N LEU A 71 1.40 -43.81 -17.37
CA LEU A 71 2.41 -42.91 -16.72
C LEU A 71 2.53 -41.59 -17.50
N VAL A 72 2.43 -41.65 -18.85
CA VAL A 72 2.47 -40.46 -19.70
C VAL A 72 1.22 -39.61 -19.48
N ILE A 73 0.06 -40.23 -19.41
CA ILE A 73 -1.21 -39.54 -19.13
C ILE A 73 -1.15 -38.92 -17.72
N LEU A 74 -0.64 -39.66 -16.75
CA LEU A 74 -0.51 -39.18 -15.36
C LEU A 74 0.44 -37.99 -15.24
N TYR A 75 1.57 -38.00 -15.93
CA TYR A 75 2.50 -36.87 -16.00
C TYR A 75 1.79 -35.62 -16.55
N PHE A 76 1.08 -35.77 -17.70
CA PHE A 76 0.36 -34.68 -18.29
C PHE A 76 -0.76 -34.15 -17.37
N ALA A 77 -1.54 -35.06 -16.77
CA ALA A 77 -2.62 -34.69 -15.86
C ALA A 77 -2.11 -33.91 -14.63
N PHE A 78 -1.01 -34.34 -14.00
CA PHE A 78 -0.45 -33.62 -12.87
C PHE A 78 0.23 -32.31 -13.28
N THR A 79 0.81 -32.21 -14.47
CA THR A 79 1.34 -30.94 -14.99
C THR A 79 0.21 -29.91 -15.20
N VAL A 80 -0.91 -30.33 -15.79
CA VAL A 80 -2.11 -29.48 -15.95
C VAL A 80 -2.68 -29.13 -14.57
N LEU A 81 -2.79 -30.08 -13.66
CA LEU A 81 -3.29 -29.85 -12.30
C LEU A 81 -2.42 -28.84 -11.53
N THR A 82 -1.09 -28.92 -11.68
CA THR A 82 -0.17 -27.93 -11.10
C THR A 82 -0.44 -26.53 -11.62
N GLY A 83 -0.61 -26.37 -12.93
CA GLY A 83 -0.97 -25.06 -13.52
C GLY A 83 -2.33 -24.55 -13.02
N LEU A 84 -3.32 -25.43 -12.91
CA LEU A 84 -4.65 -25.05 -12.41
C LEU A 84 -4.62 -24.64 -10.93
N THR A 85 -3.92 -25.40 -10.08
CA THR A 85 -3.80 -25.04 -8.65
C THR A 85 -3.01 -23.76 -8.44
N GLU A 86 -1.98 -23.50 -9.22
CA GLU A 86 -1.22 -22.23 -9.19
C GLU A 86 -2.09 -21.06 -9.63
N SER A 87 -2.83 -21.19 -10.74
CA SER A 87 -3.76 -20.16 -11.20
C SER A 87 -4.89 -19.90 -10.19
N LEU A 88 -5.40 -20.96 -9.55
CA LEU A 88 -6.42 -20.82 -8.50
C LEU A 88 -5.85 -20.08 -7.29
N ARG A 89 -4.65 -20.41 -6.85
CA ARG A 89 -3.94 -19.71 -5.77
C ARG A 89 -3.84 -18.22 -6.07
N GLU A 90 -3.35 -17.87 -7.25
CA GLU A 90 -3.11 -16.49 -7.66
C GLU A 90 -4.43 -15.71 -7.79
N GLY A 91 -5.46 -16.33 -8.36
CA GLY A 91 -6.79 -15.75 -8.43
C GLY A 91 -7.41 -15.47 -7.06
N LEU A 92 -7.31 -16.42 -6.12
CA LEU A 92 -7.80 -16.23 -4.74
C LEU A 92 -7.03 -15.14 -3.99
N LEU A 93 -5.71 -15.05 -4.16
CA LEU A 93 -4.88 -14.00 -3.57
C LEU A 93 -5.26 -12.63 -4.11
N THR A 94 -5.47 -12.51 -5.43
CA THR A 94 -5.91 -11.26 -6.07
C THR A 94 -7.28 -10.82 -5.53
N VAL A 95 -8.26 -11.72 -5.47
CA VAL A 95 -9.58 -11.41 -4.89
C VAL A 95 -9.47 -10.95 -3.44
N PHE A 96 -8.61 -11.60 -2.66
CA PHE A 96 -8.37 -11.24 -1.26
C PHE A 96 -7.72 -9.85 -1.14
N GLY A 97 -6.71 -9.55 -1.96
CA GLY A 97 -6.07 -8.23 -2.04
C GLY A 97 -7.10 -7.13 -2.33
N GLN A 98 -7.97 -7.34 -3.33
CA GLN A 98 -9.03 -6.39 -3.68
C GLN A 98 -10.04 -6.18 -2.54
N LYS A 99 -10.36 -7.21 -1.74
CA LYS A 99 -11.21 -7.06 -0.56
C LYS A 99 -10.56 -6.19 0.52
N ILE A 100 -9.25 -6.34 0.74
CA ILE A 100 -8.49 -5.48 1.66
C ILE A 100 -8.47 -4.04 1.16
N THR A 101 -8.14 -3.83 -0.13
CA THR A 101 -8.12 -2.52 -0.78
C THR A 101 -9.46 -1.81 -0.64
N HIS A 102 -10.56 -2.48 -0.96
CA HIS A 102 -11.90 -1.94 -0.80
C HIS A 102 -12.19 -1.53 0.66
N ALA A 103 -11.91 -2.42 1.61
CA ALA A 103 -12.15 -2.15 3.02
C ALA A 103 -11.33 -0.96 3.55
N LEU A 104 -10.06 -0.86 3.15
CA LEU A 104 -9.17 0.24 3.54
C LEU A 104 -9.64 1.57 2.92
N ARG A 105 -9.88 1.61 1.61
CA ARG A 105 -10.33 2.84 0.93
C ARG A 105 -11.67 3.33 1.47
N SER A 106 -12.63 2.43 1.69
CA SER A 106 -13.92 2.77 2.29
C SER A 106 -13.77 3.32 3.71
N SER A 107 -12.96 2.66 4.56
CA SER A 107 -12.71 3.13 5.93
C SER A 107 -11.94 4.45 5.98
N MET A 108 -10.99 4.67 5.05
CA MET A 108 -10.27 5.94 4.94
C MET A 108 -11.18 7.06 4.45
N MET A 109 -12.11 6.78 3.52
CA MET A 109 -13.08 7.78 3.06
C MET A 109 -14.02 8.17 4.20
N GLU A 110 -14.53 7.22 4.97
CA GLU A 110 -15.32 7.49 6.19
C GLU A 110 -14.54 8.38 7.17
N LYS A 111 -13.25 8.10 7.38
CA LYS A 111 -12.37 8.94 8.20
C LYS A 111 -12.22 10.34 7.61
N TYR A 112 -11.94 10.44 6.30
CA TYR A 112 -11.69 11.70 5.60
C TYR A 112 -12.89 12.64 5.69
N THR A 113 -14.10 12.15 5.45
CA THR A 113 -15.34 12.94 5.52
C THR A 113 -15.68 13.41 6.92
N ASN A 114 -15.10 12.80 7.95
CA ASN A 114 -15.31 13.14 9.36
C ASN A 114 -14.15 13.93 9.99
N LEU A 115 -13.13 14.32 9.21
CA LEU A 115 -12.04 15.15 9.74
C LEU A 115 -12.51 16.55 10.08
N THR A 116 -11.83 17.19 11.05
CA THR A 116 -12.05 18.61 11.35
C THR A 116 -11.56 19.49 10.19
N ALA A 117 -12.16 20.68 10.03
CA ALA A 117 -11.74 21.62 9.00
C ALA A 117 -10.26 22.05 9.15
N GLY A 118 -9.76 22.12 10.38
CA GLY A 118 -8.34 22.40 10.68
C GLY A 118 -7.43 21.32 10.09
N GLU A 119 -7.74 20.05 10.30
CA GLU A 119 -6.97 18.93 9.75
C GLU A 119 -7.06 18.86 8.22
N LEU A 120 -8.26 19.11 7.63
CA LEU A 120 -8.41 19.12 6.17
C LEU A 120 -7.58 20.21 5.50
N THR A 121 -7.50 21.40 6.10
CA THR A 121 -6.74 22.52 5.54
C THR A 121 -5.21 22.27 5.58
N LYS A 122 -4.72 21.50 6.55
CA LYS A 122 -3.30 21.13 6.68
C LYS A 122 -2.86 20.09 5.66
N GLN A 123 -3.79 19.31 5.10
CA GLN A 123 -3.46 18.22 4.19
C GLN A 123 -3.34 18.74 2.75
N GLU A 124 -2.22 18.45 2.11
CA GLU A 124 -2.07 18.67 0.68
C GLU A 124 -2.90 17.65 -0.11
N PRO A 125 -3.72 18.09 -1.09
CA PRO A 125 -4.57 17.18 -1.87
C PRO A 125 -3.78 16.02 -2.52
N GLY A 126 -2.58 16.30 -3.05
CA GLY A 126 -1.71 15.28 -3.65
C GLY A 126 -1.26 14.21 -2.65
N THR A 127 -0.99 14.60 -1.41
CA THR A 127 -0.62 13.66 -0.33
C THR A 127 -1.79 12.74 0.03
N ILE A 128 -3.01 13.28 0.10
CA ILE A 128 -4.22 12.48 0.36
C ILE A 128 -4.44 11.47 -0.76
N VAL A 129 -4.40 11.92 -2.03
CA VAL A 129 -4.55 11.00 -3.18
C VAL A 129 -3.48 9.91 -3.15
N SER A 130 -2.22 10.25 -2.88
CA SER A 130 -1.13 9.27 -2.76
C SER A 130 -1.39 8.23 -1.67
N ARG A 131 -1.96 8.61 -0.53
CA ARG A 131 -2.35 7.67 0.55
C ARG A 131 -3.48 6.74 0.13
N PHE A 132 -4.53 7.28 -0.52
CA PHE A 132 -5.69 6.50 -0.96
C PHE A 132 -5.39 5.51 -2.09
N VAL A 133 -4.44 5.84 -2.96
CA VAL A 133 -4.05 5.01 -4.09
C VAL A 133 -2.75 4.27 -3.75
N GLY A 134 -1.62 4.96 -3.72
CA GLY A 134 -0.31 4.32 -3.63
C GLY A 134 -0.07 3.54 -2.34
N ASP A 135 -0.39 4.11 -1.17
CA ASP A 135 -0.15 3.43 0.10
C ASP A 135 -1.08 2.22 0.29
N VAL A 136 -2.34 2.33 -0.14
CA VAL A 136 -3.28 1.21 -0.08
C VAL A 136 -2.85 0.08 -1.02
N ASP A 137 -2.36 0.40 -2.23
CA ASP A 137 -1.84 -0.60 -3.18
C ASP A 137 -0.59 -1.30 -2.63
N THR A 138 0.28 -0.60 -1.89
CA THR A 138 1.41 -1.24 -1.21
C THR A 138 0.96 -2.21 -0.12
N VAL A 139 -0.14 -1.92 0.58
CA VAL A 139 -0.73 -2.85 1.57
C VAL A 139 -1.37 -4.05 0.87
N GLU A 140 -2.03 -3.86 -0.27
CA GLU A 140 -2.53 -4.97 -1.08
C GLU A 140 -1.40 -5.91 -1.49
N ASN A 141 -0.32 -5.36 -2.04
CA ASN A 141 0.86 -6.11 -2.47
C ASN A 141 1.52 -6.89 -1.32
N LEU A 142 1.40 -6.42 -0.07
CA LEU A 142 1.88 -7.14 1.11
C LEU A 142 1.24 -8.52 1.23
N PHE A 143 -0.03 -8.65 0.89
CA PHE A 143 -0.78 -9.90 1.00
C PHE A 143 -0.75 -10.74 -0.27
N THR A 144 -0.71 -10.11 -1.44
CA THR A 144 -0.70 -10.83 -2.72
C THR A 144 0.69 -11.36 -3.09
N SER A 145 1.70 -10.49 -3.09
CA SER A 145 3.07 -10.81 -3.52
C SER A 145 4.13 -10.64 -2.42
N GLY A 146 3.72 -10.41 -1.18
CA GLY A 146 4.63 -10.27 -0.04
C GLY A 146 4.57 -11.47 0.90
N ILE A 147 3.89 -11.35 2.04
CA ILE A 147 3.93 -12.33 3.13
C ILE A 147 3.46 -13.73 2.70
N ILE A 148 2.34 -13.83 1.96
CA ILE A 148 1.75 -15.13 1.60
C ILE A 148 2.62 -15.84 0.56
N SER A 149 3.12 -15.10 -0.44
CA SER A 149 4.04 -15.66 -1.44
C SER A 149 5.36 -16.09 -0.79
N MET A 150 5.96 -15.25 0.04
CA MET A 150 7.18 -15.61 0.78
C MET A 150 7.01 -16.89 1.62
N PHE A 151 5.87 -17.03 2.30
CA PHE A 151 5.57 -18.22 3.06
C PHE A 151 5.41 -19.46 2.15
N ALA A 152 4.69 -19.31 1.03
CA ALA A 152 4.51 -20.38 0.05
C ALA A 152 5.85 -20.82 -0.57
N ASP A 153 6.70 -19.87 -0.94
CA ASP A 153 8.02 -20.12 -1.50
C ASP A 153 8.96 -20.80 -0.50
N ALA A 154 8.94 -20.36 0.76
CA ALA A 154 9.68 -21.04 1.82
C ALA A 154 9.21 -22.50 2.03
N CYS A 155 7.89 -22.72 2.08
CA CYS A 155 7.33 -24.06 2.16
C CYS A 155 7.67 -24.92 0.94
N LYS A 156 7.68 -24.36 -0.27
CA LYS A 156 8.07 -25.04 -1.50
C LYS A 156 9.53 -25.49 -1.46
N ILE A 157 10.44 -24.58 -1.06
CA ILE A 157 11.88 -24.90 -0.90
C ILE A 157 12.06 -26.05 0.11
N ILE A 158 11.43 -25.95 1.28
CA ILE A 158 11.52 -26.98 2.33
C ILE A 158 10.99 -28.32 1.81
N SER A 159 9.84 -28.31 1.13
CA SER A 159 9.22 -29.54 0.58
C SER A 159 10.12 -30.20 -0.47
N ILE A 160 10.73 -29.41 -1.36
CA ILE A 160 11.68 -29.92 -2.37
C ILE A 160 12.92 -30.52 -1.67
N LEU A 161 13.49 -29.83 -0.67
CA LEU A 161 14.63 -30.34 0.09
C LEU A 161 14.31 -31.66 0.79
N VAL A 162 13.13 -31.80 1.38
CA VAL A 162 12.68 -33.06 2.00
C VAL A 162 12.58 -34.17 0.96
N VAL A 163 12.00 -33.92 -0.21
CA VAL A 163 11.90 -34.90 -1.29
C VAL A 163 13.28 -35.33 -1.79
N ILE A 164 14.19 -34.40 -1.98
CA ILE A 164 15.58 -34.70 -2.41
C ILE A 164 16.31 -35.46 -1.31
N TRP A 165 16.13 -35.11 -0.04
CA TRP A 165 16.74 -35.84 1.09
C TRP A 165 16.29 -37.32 1.14
N LEU A 166 15.01 -37.58 0.90
CA LEU A 166 14.46 -38.91 0.86
C LEU A 166 14.96 -39.74 -0.35
N LYS A 167 15.26 -39.08 -1.46
CA LYS A 167 15.75 -39.71 -2.70
C LYS A 167 17.26 -39.85 -2.69
N ASN A 168 18.00 -38.84 -2.28
CA ASN A 168 19.45 -38.81 -2.30
C ASN A 168 20.02 -37.87 -1.22
N ARG A 169 20.56 -38.44 -0.13
CA ARG A 169 21.09 -37.69 1.00
C ARG A 169 22.30 -36.83 0.64
N GLY A 170 23.15 -37.33 -0.24
CA GLY A 170 24.39 -36.63 -0.66
C GLY A 170 24.05 -35.32 -1.38
N LEU A 171 23.10 -35.37 -2.31
CA LEU A 171 22.64 -34.18 -3.03
C LEU A 171 21.90 -33.16 -2.15
N ALA A 172 21.12 -33.65 -1.20
CA ALA A 172 20.47 -32.80 -0.23
C ALA A 172 21.49 -32.01 0.60
N ILE A 173 22.60 -32.62 0.99
CA ILE A 173 23.70 -31.95 1.71
C ILE A 173 24.37 -30.89 0.80
N VAL A 174 24.66 -31.22 -0.46
CA VAL A 174 25.24 -30.26 -1.42
C VAL A 174 24.32 -29.05 -1.59
N LEU A 175 23.03 -29.26 -1.75
CA LEU A 175 22.04 -28.18 -1.84
C LEU A 175 21.95 -27.35 -0.56
N LEU A 176 21.97 -28.00 0.60
CA LEU A 176 21.94 -27.35 1.91
C LEU A 176 23.17 -26.44 2.12
N VAL A 177 24.33 -26.78 1.56
CA VAL A 177 25.54 -25.95 1.58
C VAL A 177 25.45 -24.82 0.54
N LEU A 178 24.84 -25.10 -0.60
CA LEU A 178 24.73 -24.12 -1.70
C LEU A 178 23.67 -23.05 -1.42
N LEU A 179 22.56 -23.38 -0.76
CA LEU A 179 21.47 -22.45 -0.47
C LEU A 179 21.89 -21.20 0.31
N PRO A 180 22.71 -21.28 1.38
CA PRO A 180 23.21 -20.09 2.07
C PRO A 180 24.08 -19.20 1.16
N PHE A 181 24.87 -19.82 0.28
CA PHE A 181 25.67 -19.07 -0.70
C PHE A 181 24.79 -18.36 -1.72
N LEU A 182 23.79 -19.03 -2.27
CA LEU A 182 22.78 -18.45 -3.16
C LEU A 182 22.05 -17.31 -2.49
N TYR A 183 21.60 -17.50 -1.26
CA TYR A 183 20.93 -16.46 -0.49
C TYR A 183 21.81 -15.23 -0.27
N TRP A 184 23.08 -15.44 0.12
CA TRP A 184 24.04 -14.35 0.31
C TRP A 184 24.30 -13.59 -0.99
N PHE A 185 24.52 -14.31 -2.11
CA PHE A 185 24.73 -13.70 -3.42
C PHE A 185 23.51 -12.88 -3.86
N THR A 186 22.33 -13.51 -3.86
CA THR A 186 21.05 -12.86 -4.19
C THR A 186 20.83 -11.60 -3.33
N ARG A 187 21.03 -11.72 -2.02
CA ARG A 187 20.91 -10.60 -1.08
C ARG A 187 21.85 -9.44 -1.39
N THR A 188 23.08 -9.75 -1.78
CA THR A 188 24.09 -8.73 -2.11
C THR A 188 23.73 -7.98 -3.39
N VAL A 189 23.38 -8.71 -4.44
CA VAL A 189 22.96 -8.11 -5.72
C VAL A 189 21.71 -7.25 -5.55
N GLN A 190 20.69 -7.79 -4.88
CA GLN A 190 19.43 -7.07 -4.64
C GLN A 190 19.60 -5.81 -3.79
N LYS A 191 20.50 -5.84 -2.77
CA LYS A 191 20.82 -4.65 -1.98
C LYS A 191 21.39 -3.51 -2.83
N ASN A 192 22.25 -3.84 -3.78
CA ASN A 192 22.87 -2.87 -4.68
C ASN A 192 21.87 -2.38 -5.74
N MET A 193 21.06 -3.28 -6.28
CA MET A 193 19.96 -2.96 -7.19
C MET A 193 18.94 -2.03 -6.55
N LEU A 194 18.55 -2.28 -5.28
CA LEU A 194 17.63 -1.42 -4.53
C LEU A 194 18.19 0.00 -4.36
N LYS A 195 19.49 0.14 -4.07
CA LYS A 195 20.11 1.47 -3.97
C LYS A 195 20.00 2.22 -5.31
N ALA A 196 20.32 1.56 -6.42
CA ALA A 196 20.24 2.14 -7.75
C ALA A 196 18.77 2.51 -8.10
N GLN A 197 17.78 1.69 -7.72
CA GLN A 197 16.36 2.00 -7.90
C GLN A 197 15.92 3.22 -7.09
N ILE A 198 16.42 3.40 -5.85
CA ILE A 198 16.11 4.58 -5.03
C ILE A 198 16.72 5.83 -5.67
N GLU A 199 17.98 5.77 -6.13
CA GLU A 199 18.63 6.86 -6.86
C GLU A 199 17.83 7.24 -8.11
N ASN A 200 17.37 6.24 -8.88
CA ASN A 200 16.53 6.47 -10.05
C ASN A 200 15.21 7.16 -9.69
N ARG A 201 14.51 6.72 -8.64
CA ARG A 201 13.26 7.37 -8.19
C ARG A 201 13.47 8.83 -7.82
N HIS A 202 14.58 9.16 -7.16
CA HIS A 202 14.92 10.55 -6.85
C HIS A 202 15.21 11.37 -8.10
N ALA A 203 15.95 10.82 -9.06
CA ALA A 203 16.28 11.50 -10.31
C ALA A 203 15.02 11.72 -11.18
N VAL A 204 14.19 10.69 -11.35
CA VAL A 204 12.88 10.80 -12.04
C VAL A 204 11.97 11.80 -11.33
N GLY A 205 11.95 11.81 -10.00
CA GLY A 205 11.18 12.77 -9.20
C GLY A 205 11.59 14.21 -9.49
N ARG A 206 12.89 14.50 -9.58
CA ARG A 206 13.39 15.84 -9.96
C ARG A 206 13.01 16.21 -11.39
N ALA A 207 13.20 15.31 -12.35
CA ALA A 207 12.80 15.55 -13.73
C ALA A 207 11.29 15.79 -13.85
N SER A 208 10.48 14.97 -13.19
CA SER A 208 9.01 15.13 -13.20
C SER A 208 8.54 16.41 -12.51
N GLY A 209 9.24 16.85 -11.45
CA GLY A 209 8.93 18.12 -10.76
C GLY A 209 9.29 19.35 -11.59
N HIS A 210 10.33 19.26 -12.41
CA HIS A 210 10.78 20.37 -13.26
C HIS A 210 9.78 20.74 -14.36
N VAL A 211 9.02 19.79 -14.88
CA VAL A 211 8.04 20.02 -15.95
C VAL A 211 6.89 20.92 -15.49
N PRO A 212 6.17 20.64 -14.40
CA PRO A 212 5.12 21.54 -13.89
C PRO A 212 5.66 22.92 -13.49
N GLU A 213 6.87 22.97 -12.91
CA GLU A 213 7.53 24.24 -12.56
C GLU A 213 7.79 25.08 -13.80
N THR A 214 8.33 24.49 -14.87
CA THR A 214 8.55 25.14 -16.16
C THR A 214 7.25 25.64 -16.77
N LEU A 215 6.20 24.81 -16.77
CA LEU A 215 4.88 25.20 -17.30
C LEU A 215 4.25 26.34 -16.51
N HIS A 216 4.34 26.32 -15.19
CA HIS A 216 3.81 27.40 -14.34
C HIS A 216 4.52 28.72 -14.58
N ASN A 217 5.84 28.69 -14.79
CA ASN A 217 6.69 29.86 -14.95
C ASN A 217 6.99 30.21 -16.42
N ILE A 218 6.30 29.61 -17.40
CA ILE A 218 6.64 29.73 -18.82
C ILE A 218 6.71 31.19 -19.30
N ARG A 219 5.80 32.07 -18.84
CA ARG A 219 5.81 33.49 -19.18
C ARG A 219 7.08 34.17 -18.66
N THR A 220 7.49 33.90 -17.45
CA THR A 220 8.70 34.45 -16.83
C THR A 220 9.95 33.95 -17.56
N ILE A 221 9.99 32.68 -17.94
CA ILE A 221 11.10 32.08 -18.69
C ILE A 221 11.27 32.79 -20.03
N HIS A 222 10.18 32.97 -20.81
CA HIS A 222 10.22 33.69 -22.07
C HIS A 222 10.56 35.18 -21.91
N THR A 223 10.03 35.85 -20.88
CA THR A 223 10.33 37.24 -20.61
C THR A 223 11.82 37.47 -20.30
N LEU A 224 12.46 36.50 -19.65
CA LEU A 224 13.87 36.57 -19.27
C LEU A 224 14.83 35.90 -20.26
N GLY A 225 14.32 35.28 -21.36
CA GLY A 225 15.12 34.54 -22.34
C GLY A 225 15.90 33.37 -21.74
N LYS A 226 15.28 32.65 -20.82
CA LYS A 226 15.92 31.54 -20.07
C LYS A 226 15.50 30.15 -20.55
N GLU A 227 14.96 30.03 -21.75
CA GLU A 227 14.51 28.74 -22.34
C GLU A 227 15.67 27.72 -22.37
N ARG A 228 16.82 28.12 -22.88
CA ARG A 228 18.00 27.25 -22.98
C ARG A 228 18.51 26.79 -21.62
N TYR A 229 18.40 27.62 -20.59
CA TYR A 229 18.77 27.23 -19.22
C TYR A 229 17.83 26.15 -18.69
N MET A 230 16.53 26.28 -18.92
CA MET A 230 15.54 25.29 -18.47
C MET A 230 15.69 23.96 -19.20
N GLU A 231 15.97 24.00 -20.51
CA GLU A 231 16.27 22.81 -21.32
C GLU A 231 17.51 22.07 -20.79
N GLN A 232 18.62 22.78 -20.62
CA GLN A 232 19.86 22.19 -20.08
C GLN A 232 19.66 21.58 -18.69
N ARG A 233 18.89 22.25 -17.84
CA ARG A 233 18.59 21.77 -16.49
C ARG A 233 17.77 20.49 -16.52
N TYR A 234 16.81 20.40 -17.42
CA TYR A 234 16.03 19.20 -17.62
C TYR A 234 16.87 18.02 -18.12
N ASP A 235 17.75 18.30 -19.10
CA ASP A 235 18.68 17.29 -19.65
C ASP A 235 19.62 16.72 -18.56
N GLU A 236 20.09 17.58 -17.65
CA GLU A 236 20.90 17.12 -16.49
C GLU A 236 20.12 16.11 -15.63
N TYR A 237 18.84 16.39 -15.34
CA TYR A 237 18.01 15.47 -14.55
C TYR A 237 17.71 14.16 -15.27
N ILE A 238 17.47 14.21 -16.58
CA ILE A 238 17.28 13.01 -17.41
C ILE A 238 18.58 12.19 -17.49
N ALA A 239 19.73 12.84 -17.68
CA ALA A 239 21.02 12.16 -17.70
C ALA A 239 21.35 11.48 -16.36
N GLU A 240 20.94 12.07 -15.24
CA GLU A 240 21.08 11.46 -13.91
C GLU A 240 20.18 10.23 -13.75
N SER A 241 18.92 10.33 -14.19
CA SER A 241 17.99 9.21 -14.22
C SER A 241 18.51 8.06 -15.07
N TYR A 242 19.01 8.37 -16.28
CA TYR A 242 19.59 7.38 -17.17
C TYR A 242 20.76 6.61 -16.52
N ARG A 243 21.69 7.31 -15.86
CA ARG A 243 22.82 6.66 -15.16
C ARG A 243 22.35 5.74 -14.02
N ALA A 244 21.28 6.11 -13.32
CA ALA A 244 20.74 5.28 -12.26
C ALA A 244 20.03 4.02 -12.81
N VAL A 245 19.31 4.16 -13.93
CA VAL A 245 18.69 3.02 -14.64
C VAL A 245 19.76 2.08 -15.18
N ASP A 246 20.83 2.62 -15.79
CA ASP A 246 21.93 1.83 -16.32
C ASP A 246 22.59 0.95 -15.25
N ARG A 247 22.80 1.50 -14.04
CA ARG A 247 23.29 0.71 -12.90
C ARG A 247 22.32 -0.39 -12.50
N THR A 248 21.01 -0.11 -12.49
CA THR A 248 19.98 -1.12 -12.16
C THR A 248 20.04 -2.25 -13.17
N ASN A 249 20.06 -1.91 -14.47
CA ASN A 249 20.12 -2.86 -15.57
C ASN A 249 21.41 -3.70 -15.54
N PHE A 250 22.54 -3.11 -15.13
CA PHE A 250 23.79 -3.83 -14.96
C PHE A 250 23.70 -4.94 -13.91
N TYR A 251 23.10 -4.65 -12.75
CA TYR A 251 22.90 -5.68 -11.72
C TYR A 251 21.93 -6.76 -12.17
N ASP A 252 20.86 -6.39 -12.86
CA ASP A 252 19.89 -7.33 -13.41
C ASP A 252 20.51 -8.22 -14.49
N ALA A 253 21.31 -7.63 -15.39
CA ALA A 253 22.01 -8.34 -16.44
C ALA A 253 23.06 -9.35 -15.92
N ILE A 254 23.66 -9.11 -14.75
CA ILE A 254 24.58 -10.06 -14.12
C ILE A 254 23.84 -11.13 -13.34
N TYR A 255 22.73 -10.78 -12.70
CA TYR A 255 22.04 -11.67 -11.79
C TYR A 255 21.56 -12.96 -12.46
N SER A 256 20.81 -12.84 -13.55
CA SER A 256 20.22 -13.97 -14.25
C SER A 256 21.26 -14.97 -14.81
N PRO A 257 22.34 -14.56 -15.50
CA PRO A 257 23.37 -15.49 -15.95
C PRO A 257 24.10 -16.21 -14.80
N VAL A 258 24.35 -15.53 -13.68
CA VAL A 258 25.02 -16.16 -12.53
C VAL A 258 24.13 -17.26 -11.94
N ILE A 259 22.84 -17.01 -11.80
CA ILE A 259 21.87 -18.04 -11.34
C ILE A 259 21.85 -19.23 -12.30
N LEU A 260 21.82 -18.99 -13.63
CA LEU A 260 21.88 -20.05 -14.64
C LEU A 260 23.19 -20.86 -14.56
N ILE A 261 24.33 -20.21 -14.38
CA ILE A 261 25.64 -20.87 -14.23
C ILE A 261 25.64 -21.71 -12.95
N LEU A 262 25.15 -21.18 -11.84
CA LEU A 262 25.05 -21.93 -10.58
C LEU A 262 24.15 -23.16 -10.71
N ASN A 263 23.01 -23.03 -11.36
CA ASN A 263 22.15 -24.16 -11.68
C ASN A 263 22.90 -25.20 -12.54
N ALA A 264 23.57 -24.77 -13.61
CA ALA A 264 24.33 -25.64 -14.47
C ALA A 264 25.48 -26.36 -13.72
N VAL A 265 26.18 -25.67 -12.82
CA VAL A 265 27.23 -26.27 -11.97
C VAL A 265 26.64 -27.34 -11.06
N VAL A 266 25.52 -27.10 -10.42
CA VAL A 266 24.87 -28.12 -9.56
C VAL A 266 24.45 -29.32 -10.37
N VAL A 267 23.86 -29.10 -11.54
CA VAL A 267 23.49 -30.17 -12.48
C VAL A 267 24.71 -30.97 -12.94
N ALA A 268 25.82 -30.29 -13.29
CA ALA A 268 27.06 -30.94 -13.66
C ALA A 268 27.66 -31.77 -12.52
N VAL A 269 27.64 -31.25 -11.29
CA VAL A 269 28.07 -32.01 -10.09
C VAL A 269 27.21 -33.26 -9.90
N VAL A 270 25.89 -33.15 -10.03
CA VAL A 270 24.96 -34.29 -9.97
C VAL A 270 25.31 -35.35 -11.00
N MET A 271 25.53 -34.91 -12.26
CA MET A 271 25.88 -35.82 -13.36
C MET A 271 27.25 -36.49 -13.15
N LEU A 272 28.27 -35.73 -12.72
CA LEU A 272 29.60 -36.28 -12.43
C LEU A 272 29.55 -37.33 -11.31
N PHE A 273 28.89 -37.03 -10.20
CA PHE A 273 28.77 -38.00 -9.10
C PHE A 273 27.95 -39.22 -9.46
N SER A 274 26.97 -39.10 -10.35
CA SER A 274 26.22 -40.24 -10.90
C SER A 274 27.07 -41.11 -11.82
N ALA A 275 28.07 -40.53 -12.52
CA ALA A 275 28.94 -41.22 -13.46
C ALA A 275 30.15 -41.91 -12.80
N PHE A 276 30.62 -41.41 -11.65
CA PHE A 276 31.76 -41.98 -10.95
C PHE A 276 31.38 -43.27 -10.20
N GLY A 277 31.80 -44.43 -10.76
CA GLY A 277 31.49 -45.79 -10.24
C GLY A 277 32.20 -46.21 -8.95
N ASN A 278 32.67 -45.33 -8.06
CA ASN A 278 33.35 -45.67 -6.82
C ASN A 278 32.32 -46.07 -5.76
N ALA A 279 32.42 -47.29 -5.18
CA ALA A 279 31.40 -47.90 -4.31
C ALA A 279 30.96 -46.99 -3.13
N LYS A 280 31.86 -46.23 -2.51
CA LYS A 280 31.53 -45.29 -1.43
C LYS A 280 30.78 -44.01 -1.93
N VAL A 281 31.10 -43.53 -3.14
CA VAL A 281 30.41 -42.42 -3.78
C VAL A 281 29.06 -42.88 -4.31
N LEU A 282 28.98 -44.10 -4.81
CA LEU A 282 27.73 -44.69 -5.30
C LEU A 282 26.69 -44.88 -4.18
N THR A 283 27.11 -45.22 -2.95
CA THR A 283 26.19 -45.32 -1.81
C THR A 283 25.64 -43.97 -1.34
N LEU A 284 26.41 -42.89 -1.51
CA LEU A 284 25.98 -41.54 -1.09
C LEU A 284 25.31 -40.75 -2.21
N PHE A 285 25.74 -40.90 -3.45
CA PHE A 285 25.30 -40.16 -4.62
C PHE A 285 24.76 -41.01 -5.76
N GLY A 286 24.84 -42.35 -5.64
CA GLY A 286 24.32 -43.29 -6.65
C GLY A 286 22.84 -43.11 -6.82
N MET A 287 22.42 -42.81 -8.04
CA MET A 287 21.04 -42.62 -8.40
C MET A 287 20.77 -43.22 -9.78
N SER A 288 19.52 -43.63 -9.99
CA SER A 288 19.06 -43.97 -11.33
C SER A 288 19.03 -42.73 -12.25
N ALA A 289 19.05 -42.97 -13.56
CA ALA A 289 18.92 -41.89 -14.55
C ALA A 289 17.65 -41.07 -14.34
N GLY A 290 16.55 -41.75 -14.01
CA GLY A 290 15.28 -41.06 -13.72
C GLY A 290 15.31 -40.27 -12.44
N THR A 291 15.95 -40.75 -11.38
CA THR A 291 16.15 -39.95 -10.16
C THR A 291 17.01 -38.73 -10.44
N ALA A 292 18.07 -38.85 -11.28
CA ALA A 292 18.87 -37.68 -11.67
C ALA A 292 18.03 -36.62 -12.41
N VAL A 293 17.19 -37.01 -13.36
CA VAL A 293 16.30 -36.09 -14.07
C VAL A 293 15.29 -35.43 -13.12
N ALA A 294 14.69 -36.19 -12.21
CA ALA A 294 13.76 -35.66 -11.22
C ALA A 294 14.45 -34.60 -10.31
N VAL A 295 15.66 -34.91 -9.83
CA VAL A 295 16.43 -34.01 -8.95
C VAL A 295 16.84 -32.74 -9.69
N ILE A 296 17.27 -32.82 -10.96
CA ILE A 296 17.58 -31.67 -11.80
C ILE A 296 16.35 -30.73 -11.91
N ASN A 297 15.16 -31.29 -12.14
CA ASN A 297 13.94 -30.50 -12.19
C ASN A 297 13.62 -29.86 -10.83
N TYR A 298 13.77 -30.57 -9.73
CA TYR A 298 13.57 -30.01 -8.38
C TYR A 298 14.57 -28.88 -8.07
N ILE A 299 15.84 -29.05 -8.44
CA ILE A 299 16.85 -28.01 -8.27
C ILE A 299 16.45 -26.75 -9.04
N SER A 300 16.06 -26.88 -10.31
CA SER A 300 15.61 -25.77 -11.12
C SER A 300 14.40 -25.04 -10.51
N GLN A 301 13.49 -25.79 -9.86
CA GLN A 301 12.35 -25.21 -9.16
C GLN A 301 12.69 -24.48 -7.86
N ILE A 302 13.88 -24.68 -7.25
CA ILE A 302 14.33 -23.94 -6.06
C ILE A 302 14.82 -22.54 -6.41
N PHE A 303 15.41 -22.35 -7.59
CA PHE A 303 16.00 -21.07 -7.95
C PHE A 303 14.96 -19.94 -8.07
N THR A 304 13.80 -20.20 -8.63
CA THR A 304 12.71 -19.21 -8.77
C THR A 304 12.25 -18.66 -7.41
N PRO A 305 11.91 -19.46 -6.39
CA PRO A 305 11.61 -18.97 -5.05
C PRO A 305 12.76 -18.19 -4.39
N VAL A 306 14.00 -18.62 -4.60
CA VAL A 306 15.15 -17.88 -4.04
C VAL A 306 15.29 -16.50 -4.67
N GLU A 307 14.98 -16.38 -5.96
CA GLU A 307 14.95 -15.11 -6.68
C GLU A 307 13.82 -14.21 -6.18
N SER A 308 12.61 -14.72 -6.02
CA SER A 308 11.43 -13.96 -5.59
C SER A 308 11.55 -13.42 -4.16
N LEU A 309 12.16 -14.18 -3.24
CA LEU A 309 12.32 -13.78 -1.83
C LEU A 309 12.88 -12.36 -1.64
N GLY A 310 13.76 -11.93 -2.50
CA GLY A 310 14.34 -10.60 -2.39
C GLY A 310 13.37 -9.47 -2.79
N MET A 311 12.58 -9.68 -3.82
CA MET A 311 11.54 -8.72 -4.23
C MET A 311 10.41 -8.69 -3.21
N GLU A 312 10.06 -9.84 -2.62
CA GLU A 312 9.06 -9.95 -1.57
C GLU A 312 9.46 -9.19 -0.30
N ILE A 313 10.72 -9.26 0.12
CA ILE A 313 11.24 -8.47 1.24
C ILE A 313 11.10 -6.96 0.94
N GLN A 314 11.38 -6.51 -0.28
CA GLN A 314 11.21 -5.12 -0.67
C GLN A 314 9.73 -4.70 -0.65
N THR A 315 8.84 -5.56 -1.14
CA THR A 315 7.40 -5.36 -1.07
C THR A 315 6.92 -5.21 0.37
N ILE A 316 7.38 -6.08 1.27
CA ILE A 316 7.07 -6.01 2.71
C ILE A 316 7.57 -4.69 3.32
N GLN A 317 8.80 -4.25 3.01
CA GLN A 317 9.34 -2.99 3.52
C GLN A 317 8.54 -1.77 3.03
N SER A 318 8.17 -1.76 1.74
CA SER A 318 7.34 -0.70 1.16
C SER A 318 5.95 -0.65 1.80
N ALA A 319 5.36 -1.81 2.05
CA ALA A 319 4.06 -1.93 2.67
C ALA A 319 4.07 -1.50 4.16
N ILE A 320 5.14 -1.80 4.91
CA ILE A 320 5.29 -1.31 6.29
C ILE A 320 5.28 0.22 6.32
N ALA A 321 5.99 0.87 5.38
CA ALA A 321 5.97 2.33 5.26
C ALA A 321 4.57 2.85 4.88
N GLY A 322 3.85 2.19 3.96
CA GLY A 322 2.47 2.52 3.61
C GLY A 322 1.51 2.38 4.79
N VAL A 323 1.61 1.27 5.53
CA VAL A 323 0.84 1.04 6.77
C VAL A 323 1.08 2.16 7.79
N HIS A 324 2.33 2.63 7.94
CA HIS A 324 2.65 3.71 8.87
C HIS A 324 1.94 5.00 8.45
N ARG A 325 2.04 5.42 7.17
CA ARG A 325 1.38 6.63 6.65
C ARG A 325 -0.14 6.57 6.72
N ILE A 326 -0.74 5.40 6.46
CA ILE A 326 -2.19 5.21 6.65
C ILE A 326 -2.58 5.30 8.13
N ASN A 327 -1.77 4.75 9.05
CA ASN A 327 -2.04 4.86 10.48
C ASN A 327 -1.90 6.30 10.99
N GLU A 328 -0.95 7.08 10.47
CA GLU A 328 -0.87 8.53 10.73
C GLU A 328 -2.15 9.24 10.28
N PHE A 329 -2.67 8.87 9.09
CA PHE A 329 -3.95 9.41 8.61
C PHE A 329 -5.11 9.05 9.54
N TYR A 330 -5.20 7.81 10.05
CA TYR A 330 -6.21 7.42 11.03
C TYR A 330 -6.08 8.13 12.37
N ALA A 331 -4.88 8.62 12.72
CA ALA A 331 -4.64 9.36 13.95
C ALA A 331 -5.10 10.84 13.90
N LEU A 332 -5.41 11.38 12.70
CA LEU A 332 -5.93 12.74 12.54
C LEU A 332 -7.21 12.96 13.34
N GLU A 333 -7.46 14.21 13.75
CA GLU A 333 -8.59 14.55 14.59
C GLU A 333 -9.91 14.56 13.82
N GLU A 334 -10.90 13.85 14.34
CA GLU A 334 -12.27 13.81 13.79
C GLU A 334 -13.19 14.76 14.55
N LEU A 335 -14.24 15.17 13.85
CA LEU A 335 -15.38 15.86 14.48
C LEU A 335 -15.96 15.01 15.63
N PRO A 336 -16.27 15.61 16.78
CA PRO A 336 -16.86 14.89 17.90
C PRO A 336 -18.15 14.18 17.49
N GLU A 337 -18.35 12.95 17.97
CA GLU A 337 -19.53 12.12 17.65
C GLU A 337 -20.85 12.82 17.97
N ARG A 338 -20.86 13.70 18.97
CA ARG A 338 -22.02 14.54 19.34
C ARG A 338 -22.45 15.48 18.22
N VAL A 339 -21.50 16.00 17.42
CA VAL A 339 -21.79 16.89 16.29
C VAL A 339 -22.43 16.14 15.12
N ARG A 340 -22.20 14.82 15.03
CA ARG A 340 -22.75 13.97 13.95
C ARG A 340 -24.18 13.51 14.19
N ASN A 341 -24.60 13.30 15.43
CA ASN A 341 -25.78 12.48 15.77
C ASN A 341 -26.83 13.14 16.68
N LEU A 342 -26.69 14.41 17.07
CA LEU A 342 -27.67 15.03 17.97
C LEU A 342 -28.79 15.75 17.18
N GLU A 343 -29.99 15.21 17.29
CA GLU A 343 -31.25 15.95 17.13
C GLU A 343 -31.51 16.68 18.44
N THR A 344 -31.23 17.97 18.51
CA THR A 344 -31.62 18.79 19.66
C THR A 344 -32.65 19.80 19.19
N PRO A 345 -33.87 19.82 19.78
CA PRO A 345 -34.89 20.76 19.37
C PRO A 345 -34.45 22.21 19.64
N ALA A 346 -34.66 23.07 18.66
CA ALA A 346 -34.46 24.50 18.79
C ALA A 346 -35.57 25.08 19.71
N THR A 347 -35.18 25.53 20.88
CA THR A 347 -36.07 26.41 21.68
C THR A 347 -35.79 27.85 21.24
N THR A 348 -36.63 28.37 20.38
CA THR A 348 -36.59 29.79 19.97
C THR A 348 -37.41 30.60 20.97
N GLU A 349 -36.73 31.32 21.85
CA GLU A 349 -37.33 32.45 22.55
C GLU A 349 -37.20 33.68 21.63
N GLU A 350 -38.26 34.43 21.43
CA GLU A 350 -38.37 35.55 20.46
C GLU A 350 -37.39 36.71 20.71
N GLU A 351 -36.71 36.78 21.84
CA GLU A 351 -35.74 37.82 22.21
C GLU A 351 -34.23 37.42 22.05
N THR A 352 -33.95 36.18 21.60
CA THR A 352 -32.53 35.77 21.47
C THR A 352 -31.90 36.24 20.17
N PRO A 353 -30.67 36.80 20.19
CA PRO A 353 -29.95 37.14 18.96
C PRO A 353 -29.76 35.89 18.10
N PHE A 354 -29.95 36.02 16.79
CA PHE A 354 -29.71 34.93 15.86
C PHE A 354 -28.22 34.54 15.83
N VAL A 355 -27.32 35.56 15.84
CA VAL A 355 -25.86 35.38 15.94
C VAL A 355 -25.34 36.20 17.11
N GLU A 356 -24.49 35.60 17.94
CA GLU A 356 -23.81 36.32 19.02
C GLU A 356 -22.36 35.86 19.14
N LEU A 357 -21.41 36.80 19.04
CA LEU A 357 -20.03 36.61 19.41
C LEU A 357 -19.77 37.26 20.75
N GLN A 358 -19.23 36.51 21.70
CA GLN A 358 -18.93 36.96 23.06
C GLN A 358 -17.42 36.88 23.32
N ASN A 359 -16.75 38.04 23.27
CA ASN A 359 -15.34 38.21 23.61
C ASN A 359 -14.41 37.23 22.89
N VAL A 360 -14.63 37.03 21.57
CA VAL A 360 -13.99 36.01 20.76
C VAL A 360 -12.55 36.42 20.42
N THR A 361 -11.60 35.59 20.85
CA THR A 361 -10.19 35.64 20.46
C THR A 361 -9.84 34.37 19.70
N PHE A 362 -9.19 34.51 18.54
CA PHE A 362 -8.87 33.37 17.67
C PHE A 362 -7.51 33.51 16.99
N ALA A 363 -6.76 32.41 16.95
CA ALA A 363 -5.59 32.17 16.12
C ALA A 363 -5.72 30.82 15.43
N TYR A 364 -5.17 30.64 14.22
CA TYR A 364 -5.03 29.31 13.63
C TYR A 364 -3.92 28.54 14.36
N GLU A 365 -4.05 27.23 14.45
CA GLU A 365 -3.13 26.37 15.24
C GLU A 365 -1.65 26.49 14.81
N ASP A 366 -1.38 26.78 13.55
CA ASP A 366 -0.03 26.91 12.98
C ASP A 366 0.56 28.31 13.15
N ASP A 367 -0.21 29.28 13.61
CA ASP A 367 0.22 30.68 13.75
C ASP A 367 -0.03 31.15 15.21
N SER A 368 1.03 31.59 15.87
CA SER A 368 0.92 32.23 17.19
C SER A 368 0.25 33.61 17.12
N ARG A 369 0.01 34.14 15.91
CA ARG A 369 -0.61 35.44 15.68
C ARG A 369 -2.11 35.34 15.85
N LYS A 370 -2.63 36.03 16.85
CA LYS A 370 -4.06 36.21 17.05
C LYS A 370 -4.63 37.03 15.88
N ILE A 371 -5.67 36.50 15.22
CA ILE A 371 -6.35 37.14 14.06
C ILE A 371 -7.56 37.93 14.53
N LEU A 372 -8.27 37.39 15.54
CA LEU A 372 -9.39 38.08 16.19
C LEU A 372 -9.02 38.38 17.63
N HIS A 373 -9.31 39.58 18.09
CA HIS A 373 -9.00 40.08 19.43
C HIS A 373 -10.29 40.57 20.10
N HIS A 374 -10.78 39.82 21.10
CA HIS A 374 -11.92 40.19 21.94
C HIS A 374 -13.15 40.70 21.17
N LEU A 375 -13.45 40.08 20.00
CA LEU A 375 -14.54 40.51 19.13
C LEU A 375 -15.89 40.13 19.77
N SER A 376 -16.79 41.14 19.89
CA SER A 376 -18.14 40.95 20.40
C SER A 376 -19.13 41.71 19.54
N PHE A 377 -20.18 41.04 19.08
CA PHE A 377 -21.35 41.67 18.42
C PHE A 377 -22.54 40.71 18.45
N LYS A 378 -23.73 41.28 18.20
CA LYS A 378 -25.00 40.53 18.11
C LYS A 378 -25.67 40.87 16.80
N VAL A 379 -26.40 39.92 16.22
CA VAL A 379 -27.24 40.11 15.05
C VAL A 379 -28.60 39.49 15.35
N TYR A 380 -29.63 40.28 15.18
CA TYR A 380 -31.02 39.84 15.40
C TYR A 380 -31.67 39.39 14.11
N PRO A 381 -32.77 38.59 14.18
CA PRO A 381 -33.49 38.19 12.98
C PRO A 381 -33.96 39.39 12.15
N GLY A 382 -33.75 39.33 10.83
CA GLY A 382 -34.08 40.39 9.88
C GLY A 382 -33.04 41.49 9.72
N GLU A 383 -31.97 41.53 10.53
CA GLU A 383 -30.90 42.52 10.38
C GLU A 383 -29.97 42.18 9.22
N GLN A 384 -29.49 43.24 8.54
CA GLN A 384 -28.41 43.16 7.55
C GLN A 384 -27.13 43.73 8.14
N VAL A 385 -26.09 42.94 8.23
CA VAL A 385 -24.81 43.33 8.79
C VAL A 385 -23.69 43.23 7.75
N THR A 386 -22.88 44.28 7.64
CA THR A 386 -21.71 44.31 6.76
C THR A 386 -20.42 44.28 7.57
N LEU A 387 -19.55 43.29 7.31
CA LEU A 387 -18.19 43.25 7.85
C LEU A 387 -17.25 43.98 6.90
N SER A 388 -16.75 45.15 7.29
CA SER A 388 -15.79 45.95 6.53
C SER A 388 -14.40 45.94 7.18
N GLY A 389 -13.35 46.04 6.37
CA GLY A 389 -11.98 46.12 6.84
C GLY A 389 -10.95 45.72 5.75
N ARG A 390 -9.68 45.97 6.04
CA ARG A 390 -8.56 45.62 5.14
C ARG A 390 -8.47 44.13 4.88
N THR A 391 -7.81 43.73 3.78
CA THR A 391 -7.46 42.32 3.54
C THR A 391 -6.61 41.83 4.70
N GLY A 392 -6.92 40.64 5.19
CA GLY A 392 -6.26 40.04 6.38
C GLY A 392 -6.83 40.49 7.75
N ALA A 393 -7.87 41.34 7.80
CA ALA A 393 -8.49 41.79 9.06
C ALA A 393 -9.37 40.71 9.76
N GLY A 394 -9.38 39.46 9.28
CA GLY A 394 -10.11 38.37 9.92
C GLY A 394 -11.57 38.21 9.50
N LYS A 395 -12.07 38.93 8.49
CA LYS A 395 -13.47 38.83 8.01
C LYS A 395 -13.89 37.40 7.68
N SER A 396 -13.11 36.71 6.83
CA SER A 396 -13.38 35.31 6.48
C SER A 396 -13.23 34.36 7.67
N THR A 397 -12.41 34.70 8.66
CA THR A 397 -12.25 33.94 9.89
C THR A 397 -13.51 34.00 10.74
N VAL A 398 -14.18 35.16 10.80
CA VAL A 398 -15.49 35.29 11.45
C VAL A 398 -16.52 34.33 10.84
N PHE A 399 -16.63 34.32 9.50
CA PHE A 399 -17.53 33.38 8.82
C PHE A 399 -17.18 31.90 9.10
N LYS A 400 -15.91 31.54 9.11
CA LYS A 400 -15.47 30.18 9.44
C LYS A 400 -15.85 29.76 10.87
N LEU A 401 -15.79 30.70 11.83
CA LEU A 401 -16.23 30.46 13.19
C LEU A 401 -17.76 30.35 13.28
N LEU A 402 -18.51 31.19 12.57
CA LEU A 402 -19.99 31.13 12.49
C LEU A 402 -20.44 29.82 11.86
N LEU A 403 -19.76 29.33 10.82
CA LEU A 403 -20.02 28.02 10.23
C LEU A 403 -19.65 26.86 11.18
N GLY A 404 -19.02 27.15 12.32
CA GLY A 404 -18.58 26.13 13.27
C GLY A 404 -17.46 25.23 12.72
N LEU A 405 -16.67 25.72 11.75
CA LEU A 405 -15.52 25.00 11.20
C LEU A 405 -14.32 25.00 12.16
N TYR A 406 -14.24 26.04 12.99
CA TYR A 406 -13.20 26.22 13.99
C TYR A 406 -13.83 26.61 15.35
N GLN A 407 -13.14 26.30 16.43
CA GLN A 407 -13.48 26.77 17.76
C GLN A 407 -12.67 28.02 18.10
N PRO A 408 -13.25 29.03 18.77
CA PRO A 408 -12.48 30.15 19.28
C PRO A 408 -11.53 29.70 20.40
N GLY A 409 -10.36 30.33 20.52
CA GLY A 409 -9.42 30.07 21.61
C GLY A 409 -9.95 30.62 22.94
N GLU A 410 -10.63 31.76 22.89
CA GLU A 410 -11.30 32.40 24.02
C GLU A 410 -12.64 32.95 23.58
N GLY A 411 -13.62 33.01 24.47
CA GLY A 411 -14.97 33.50 24.20
C GLY A 411 -15.89 32.43 23.65
N LYS A 412 -17.03 32.84 23.07
CA LYS A 412 -18.06 31.94 22.52
C LYS A 412 -18.64 32.50 21.21
N VAL A 413 -18.96 31.61 20.29
CA VAL A 413 -19.70 31.90 19.06
C VAL A 413 -21.03 31.16 19.14
N LEU A 414 -22.12 31.88 19.23
CA LEU A 414 -23.44 31.33 19.43
C LEU A 414 -24.35 31.59 18.22
N ILE A 415 -25.15 30.61 17.84
CA ILE A 415 -26.23 30.71 16.86
C ILE A 415 -27.51 30.25 17.57
N GLN A 416 -28.47 31.17 17.66
CA GLN A 416 -29.69 30.97 18.45
C GLN A 416 -29.39 30.46 19.88
N GLY A 417 -28.42 31.09 20.55
CA GLY A 417 -28.01 30.75 21.90
C GLY A 417 -27.17 29.47 22.05
N ARG A 418 -26.92 28.72 20.97
CA ARG A 418 -26.15 27.46 20.99
C ARG A 418 -24.75 27.66 20.39
N ASP A 419 -23.77 26.95 20.90
CA ASP A 419 -22.39 26.96 20.39
C ASP A 419 -22.35 26.48 18.92
N ALA A 420 -21.92 27.37 18.01
CA ALA A 420 -21.87 27.11 16.57
C ALA A 420 -21.09 25.85 16.19
N PHE A 421 -20.03 25.49 16.95
CA PHE A 421 -19.25 24.29 16.71
C PHE A 421 -20.00 23.00 17.13
N GLN A 422 -20.93 23.08 18.07
CA GLN A 422 -21.68 21.94 18.60
C GLN A 422 -22.99 21.68 17.86
N ILE A 423 -23.42 22.55 16.94
CA ILE A 423 -24.63 22.33 16.14
C ILE A 423 -24.38 21.21 15.13
N PRO A 424 -25.26 20.19 15.05
CA PRO A 424 -25.14 19.11 14.09
C PRO A 424 -25.12 19.60 12.65
N GLU A 425 -24.30 18.97 11.78
CA GLU A 425 -24.14 19.40 10.38
C GLU A 425 -25.47 19.40 9.60
N LYS A 426 -26.36 18.43 9.84
CA LYS A 426 -27.69 18.39 9.21
C LYS A 426 -28.52 19.60 9.59
N GLU A 427 -28.44 20.07 10.83
CA GLU A 427 -29.19 21.20 11.33
C GLU A 427 -28.60 22.52 10.85
N LYS A 428 -27.27 22.62 10.74
CA LYS A 428 -26.61 23.81 10.17
C LYS A 428 -27.14 24.19 8.79
N ARG A 429 -27.40 23.20 7.93
CA ARG A 429 -27.92 23.40 6.57
C ARG A 429 -29.29 24.04 6.53
N SER A 430 -30.13 23.84 7.56
CA SER A 430 -31.43 24.47 7.69
C SER A 430 -31.38 25.85 8.34
N LEU A 431 -30.31 26.15 9.10
CA LEU A 431 -30.18 27.42 9.81
C LEU A 431 -29.60 28.55 8.92
N TYR A 432 -28.66 28.24 8.02
CA TYR A 432 -28.02 29.24 7.18
C TYR A 432 -27.50 28.67 5.86
N GLY A 433 -27.47 29.55 4.84
CA GLY A 433 -26.77 29.31 3.59
C GLY A 433 -25.45 30.08 3.55
N TYR A 434 -24.46 29.52 2.88
CA TYR A 434 -23.16 30.13 2.72
C TYR A 434 -22.79 30.25 1.23
N VAL A 435 -22.35 31.44 0.82
CA VAL A 435 -21.88 31.71 -0.54
C VAL A 435 -20.44 32.16 -0.47
N GLU A 436 -19.55 31.42 -1.11
CA GLU A 436 -18.13 31.76 -1.21
C GLU A 436 -17.84 32.78 -2.32
N GLN A 437 -16.71 33.46 -2.19
CA GLN A 437 -16.20 34.37 -3.20
C GLN A 437 -15.76 33.63 -4.48
N THR A 438 -15.26 32.41 -4.35
CA THR A 438 -14.83 31.53 -5.44
C THR A 438 -15.80 30.37 -5.59
N PHE A 439 -16.21 30.10 -6.82
CA PHE A 439 -17.10 28.99 -7.13
C PHE A 439 -16.31 27.76 -7.61
N HIS A 440 -16.47 26.66 -6.91
CA HIS A 440 -15.91 25.37 -7.30
C HIS A 440 -16.95 24.54 -8.06
N ARG A 441 -16.61 24.14 -9.29
CA ARG A 441 -17.49 23.28 -10.09
C ARG A 441 -17.40 21.83 -9.62
N VAL A 442 -18.56 21.22 -9.40
CA VAL A 442 -18.72 19.79 -9.16
C VAL A 442 -19.03 19.11 -10.49
N PRO A 443 -18.46 17.92 -10.81
CA PRO A 443 -18.87 17.17 -12.00
C PRO A 443 -20.36 16.84 -11.98
N GLY A 444 -21.07 17.04 -13.07
CA GLY A 444 -22.51 16.72 -13.17
C GLY A 444 -23.31 17.75 -13.95
N THR A 445 -24.62 17.72 -13.76
CA THR A 445 -25.57 18.68 -14.38
C THR A 445 -25.63 20.00 -13.61
N VAL A 446 -26.31 20.99 -14.16
CA VAL A 446 -26.57 22.26 -13.48
C VAL A 446 -27.40 22.05 -12.20
N LYS A 447 -28.32 21.06 -12.21
CA LYS A 447 -29.07 20.66 -11.02
C LYS A 447 -28.10 20.19 -9.93
N ASP A 448 -27.16 19.31 -10.26
CA ASP A 448 -26.17 18.78 -9.32
C ASP A 448 -25.27 19.88 -8.72
N GLN A 449 -24.98 20.93 -9.50
CA GLN A 449 -24.25 22.11 -9.00
C GLN A 449 -25.04 22.88 -7.94
N ILE A 450 -26.36 22.94 -8.07
CA ILE A 450 -27.23 23.71 -7.16
C ILE A 450 -27.57 22.87 -5.93
N THR A 451 -27.92 21.60 -6.13
CA THR A 451 -28.39 20.71 -5.04
C THR A 451 -27.24 20.01 -4.34
N LEU A 452 -26.02 19.98 -4.92
CA LEU A 452 -24.89 19.17 -4.45
C LEU A 452 -25.26 17.69 -4.25
N TYR A 453 -26.05 17.15 -5.20
CA TYR A 453 -26.62 15.79 -5.19
C TYR A 453 -27.60 15.50 -4.05
N ASP A 454 -28.14 16.55 -3.38
CA ASP A 454 -29.32 16.41 -2.52
C ASP A 454 -30.59 16.37 -3.39
N ASP A 455 -31.48 15.40 -3.15
CA ASP A 455 -32.74 15.23 -3.89
C ASP A 455 -33.82 16.26 -3.52
#